data_b5ef86435de493c8278559f9059e985f
#
_entry.id   b5ef86435de493c8278559f9059e985f
#
_cell.length_a   1.000
_cell.length_b   1.000
_cell.length_c   1.000
_cell.angle_alpha   90.00
_cell.angle_beta   90.00
_cell.angle_gamma   90.00
#
_symmetry.space_group_name_H-M   'P 1'
#
loop_
_entity.id
_entity.type
_entity.pdbx_description
1 polymer ?
#
loop_
_entity_poly.entity_id
_entity_poly.type
_entity_poly.pdbx_seq_one_letter_code
_entity_poly.pdbx_strand_id
1 'polypeptide(L)'
;LSFATVIPAILETELLLKNFGAIRRLRGPTLRVSPRLLYGCVIVGFVMMVLVVLLPRYCFPLLWVGIVFILDPLLYHYDREASFLGQARRGAYQRLARLMLAGLLCGVLWESWNFWSDAKWVYSVPLVDFWHVFEMPLLGYLGFMPFALECYLFWQLFNIIRNAWAGTGWQTPVTVAALTVIYCVLVFAGIDRMTVIWMGT
;
A
#
# COMPACT_ATOMS: atom_id res chain seq x y z
N LEU A 1 0.61 -17.63 -1.72
CA LEU A 1 1.31 -17.59 -0.41
C LEU A 1 2.19 -16.35 -0.27
N SER A 2 2.94 -15.94 -1.31
CA SER A 2 3.87 -14.80 -1.25
C SER A 2 3.19 -13.49 -0.82
N PHE A 3 2.02 -13.17 -1.35
CA PHE A 3 1.26 -11.97 -0.95
C PHE A 3 0.74 -12.03 0.51
N ALA A 4 0.49 -13.21 1.05
CA ALA A 4 0.03 -13.37 2.43
C ALA A 4 1.09 -12.96 3.47
N THR A 5 2.37 -12.97 3.09
CA THR A 5 3.49 -12.63 3.98
C THR A 5 3.93 -11.17 3.87
N VAL A 6 3.51 -10.43 2.84
CA VAL A 6 3.96 -9.05 2.57
C VAL A 6 3.53 -8.10 3.68
N ILE A 7 2.24 -8.08 4.04
CA ILE A 7 1.74 -7.17 5.08
C ILE A 7 2.40 -7.46 6.43
N PRO A 8 2.45 -8.71 6.94
CA PRO A 8 3.19 -9.02 8.16
C PRO A 8 4.66 -8.61 8.09
N ALA A 9 5.37 -8.90 6.99
CA ALA A 9 6.79 -8.56 6.84
C ALA A 9 7.03 -7.06 6.96
N ILE A 10 6.21 -6.22 6.31
CA ILE A 10 6.30 -4.76 6.39
C ILE A 10 6.05 -4.28 7.81
N LEU A 11 4.99 -4.79 8.47
CA LEU A 11 4.63 -4.35 9.82
C LEU A 11 5.68 -4.77 10.87
N GLU A 12 6.20 -6.00 10.79
CA GLU A 12 7.26 -6.47 11.68
C GLU A 12 8.57 -5.71 11.45
N THR A 13 8.92 -5.41 10.19
CA THR A 13 10.08 -4.57 9.88
C THR A 13 9.90 -3.15 10.43
N GLU A 14 8.71 -2.56 10.35
CA GLU A 14 8.39 -1.27 10.99
C GLU A 14 8.61 -1.34 12.50
N LEU A 15 8.18 -2.43 13.15
CA LEU A 15 8.39 -2.64 14.59
C LEU A 15 9.87 -2.75 14.95
N LEU A 16 10.66 -3.49 14.17
CA LEU A 16 12.12 -3.58 14.36
C LEU A 16 12.78 -2.20 14.25
N LEU A 17 12.35 -1.38 13.29
CA LEU A 17 12.88 -0.03 13.07
C LEU A 17 12.57 0.94 14.22
N LYS A 18 11.65 0.65 15.13
CA LYS A 18 11.42 1.44 16.36
C LYS A 18 12.64 1.46 17.29
N ASN A 19 13.51 0.47 17.20
CA ASN A 19 14.69 0.38 18.04
C ASN A 19 15.81 1.37 17.61
N PHE A 20 15.73 1.92 16.40
CA PHE A 20 16.75 2.83 15.88
C PHE A 20 16.53 4.27 16.40
N GLY A 21 17.47 4.74 17.20
CA GLY A 21 17.37 6.04 17.90
C GLY A 21 17.26 7.25 16.99
N ALA A 22 17.87 7.20 15.79
CA ALA A 22 17.79 8.28 14.82
C ALA A 22 16.34 8.52 14.36
N ILE A 23 15.60 7.44 14.05
CA ILE A 23 14.22 7.52 13.59
C ILE A 23 13.28 7.95 14.74
N ARG A 24 13.55 7.50 15.97
CA ARG A 24 12.76 7.88 17.15
C ARG A 24 12.72 9.37 17.39
N ARG A 25 13.79 10.10 17.02
CA ARG A 25 13.93 11.55 17.23
C ARG A 25 13.37 12.37 16.07
N LEU A 26 12.93 11.74 15.00
CA LEU A 26 12.43 12.44 13.82
C LEU A 26 11.18 13.25 14.17
N ARG A 27 11.27 14.55 13.98
CA ARG A 27 10.17 15.52 14.10
C ARG A 27 10.17 16.40 12.87
N GLY A 28 9.01 16.88 12.49
CA GLY A 28 8.84 17.77 11.34
C GLY A 28 7.85 18.89 11.64
N PRO A 29 7.57 19.73 10.67
CA PRO A 29 6.60 20.81 10.80
C PRO A 29 5.21 20.25 11.10
N THR A 30 4.44 20.98 11.89
CA THR A 30 3.04 20.63 12.16
C THR A 30 2.16 21.03 10.99
N LEU A 31 1.30 20.10 10.54
CA LEU A 31 0.34 20.33 9.46
C LEU A 31 -1.01 20.75 10.03
N ARG A 32 -1.59 21.82 9.51
CA ARG A 32 -2.98 22.18 9.81
C ARG A 32 -3.93 21.31 8.99
N VAL A 33 -4.53 20.31 9.63
CA VAL A 33 -5.51 19.43 8.98
C VAL A 33 -6.88 20.07 9.07
N SER A 34 -7.36 20.59 7.94
CA SER A 34 -8.70 21.16 7.78
C SER A 34 -9.61 20.20 7.01
N PRO A 35 -10.95 20.32 7.10
CA PRO A 35 -11.85 19.54 6.27
C PRO A 35 -11.57 19.70 4.76
N ARG A 36 -11.18 20.90 4.32
CA ARG A 36 -10.81 21.14 2.91
C ARG A 36 -9.61 20.31 2.48
N LEU A 37 -8.61 20.17 3.37
CA LEU A 37 -7.44 19.31 3.09
C LEU A 37 -7.86 17.85 2.97
N LEU A 38 -8.70 17.34 3.88
CA LEU A 38 -9.17 15.96 3.84
C LEU A 38 -9.92 15.66 2.54
N TYR A 39 -10.89 16.51 2.15
CA TYR A 39 -11.59 16.36 0.89
C TYR A 39 -10.65 16.51 -0.32
N GLY A 40 -9.72 17.45 -0.27
CA GLY A 40 -8.72 17.64 -1.32
C GLY A 40 -7.86 16.38 -1.52
N CYS A 41 -7.40 15.75 -0.44
CA CYS A 41 -6.67 14.47 -0.52
C CYS A 41 -7.52 13.39 -1.21
N VAL A 42 -8.76 13.20 -0.79
CA VAL A 42 -9.67 12.21 -1.39
C VAL A 42 -9.88 12.47 -2.88
N ILE A 43 -10.15 13.74 -3.27
CA ILE A 43 -10.32 14.11 -4.68
C ILE A 43 -9.05 13.80 -5.48
N VAL A 44 -7.88 14.21 -4.98
CA VAL A 44 -6.59 13.92 -5.63
C VAL A 44 -6.37 12.43 -5.77
N GLY A 45 -6.66 11.64 -4.73
CA GLY A 45 -6.56 10.19 -4.79
C GLY A 45 -7.47 9.59 -5.87
N PHE A 46 -8.73 10.02 -5.96
CA PHE A 46 -9.63 9.57 -7.04
C PHE A 46 -9.16 9.99 -8.43
N VAL A 47 -8.64 11.21 -8.59
CA VAL A 47 -8.05 11.65 -9.86
C VAL A 47 -6.88 10.77 -10.25
N MET A 48 -6.00 10.41 -9.29
CA MET A 48 -4.91 9.47 -9.53
C MET A 48 -5.43 8.10 -9.99
N MET A 49 -6.48 7.56 -9.37
CA MET A 49 -7.12 6.30 -9.80
C MET A 49 -7.65 6.37 -11.23
N VAL A 50 -8.33 7.47 -11.58
CA VAL A 50 -8.82 7.69 -12.95
C VAL A 50 -7.66 7.74 -13.94
N LEU A 51 -6.56 8.43 -13.60
CA LEU A 51 -5.37 8.49 -14.46
C LEU A 51 -4.72 7.12 -14.66
N VAL A 52 -4.69 6.26 -13.63
CA VAL A 52 -4.21 4.88 -13.76
C VAL A 52 -5.05 4.09 -14.77
N VAL A 53 -6.38 4.27 -14.76
CA VAL A 53 -7.28 3.59 -15.72
C VAL A 53 -7.14 4.14 -17.14
N LEU A 54 -7.03 5.47 -17.30
CA LEU A 54 -6.94 6.11 -18.61
C LEU A 54 -5.56 6.00 -19.26
N LEU A 55 -4.49 6.02 -18.46
CA LEU A 55 -3.10 6.05 -18.90
C LEU A 55 -2.24 5.03 -18.15
N PRO A 56 -2.61 3.74 -18.14
CA PRO A 56 -1.98 2.73 -17.28
C PRO A 56 -0.47 2.65 -17.50
N ARG A 57 -0.01 2.79 -18.74
CA ARG A 57 1.40 2.70 -19.10
C ARG A 57 2.30 3.69 -18.36
N TYR A 58 1.81 4.90 -18.06
CA TYR A 58 2.59 5.98 -17.45
C TYR A 58 2.19 6.28 -16.01
N CYS A 59 0.92 6.07 -15.68
CA CYS A 59 0.34 6.46 -14.41
C CYS A 59 0.23 5.30 -13.41
N PHE A 60 0.64 4.09 -13.76
CA PHE A 60 0.55 2.92 -12.86
C PHE A 60 1.16 3.18 -11.46
N PRO A 61 2.32 3.86 -11.30
CA PRO A 61 2.85 4.17 -9.98
C PRO A 61 1.94 5.02 -9.08
N LEU A 62 0.99 5.78 -9.68
CA LEU A 62 0.01 6.57 -8.93
C LEU A 62 -1.01 5.70 -8.19
N LEU A 63 -1.11 4.40 -8.52
CA LEU A 63 -1.99 3.46 -7.85
C LEU A 63 -1.72 3.44 -6.33
N TRP A 64 -0.47 3.23 -5.96
CA TRP A 64 -0.05 3.14 -4.56
C TRP A 64 -0.27 4.45 -3.80
N VAL A 65 0.10 5.56 -4.41
CA VAL A 65 -0.02 6.89 -3.82
C VAL A 65 -1.49 7.30 -3.70
N GLY A 66 -2.30 7.07 -4.73
CA GLY A 66 -3.70 7.45 -4.76
C GLY A 66 -4.52 6.73 -3.70
N ILE A 67 -4.26 5.45 -3.46
CA ILE A 67 -4.91 4.68 -2.39
C ILE A 67 -4.58 5.29 -1.02
N VAL A 68 -3.32 5.67 -0.76
CA VAL A 68 -2.94 6.36 0.49
C VAL A 68 -3.73 7.67 0.65
N PHE A 69 -3.87 8.46 -0.42
CA PHE A 69 -4.62 9.73 -0.41
C PHE A 69 -6.12 9.54 -0.13
N ILE A 70 -6.70 8.38 -0.47
CA ILE A 70 -8.10 8.06 -0.19
C ILE A 70 -8.25 7.51 1.24
N LEU A 71 -7.39 6.56 1.63
CA LEU A 71 -7.56 5.80 2.86
C LEU A 71 -7.11 6.55 4.10
N ASP A 72 -6.07 7.41 4.03
CA ASP A 72 -5.59 8.12 5.21
C ASP A 72 -6.59 9.17 5.76
N PRO A 73 -7.29 9.97 4.91
CA PRO A 73 -8.39 10.80 5.38
C PRO A 73 -9.54 10.00 6.01
N LEU A 74 -9.85 8.82 5.47
CA LEU A 74 -10.84 7.91 6.04
C LEU A 74 -10.38 7.42 7.42
N LEU A 75 -9.14 6.96 7.54
CA LEU A 75 -8.56 6.57 8.83
C LEU A 75 -8.52 7.74 9.81
N TYR A 76 -8.21 8.96 9.35
CA TYR A 76 -8.23 10.17 10.19
C TYR A 76 -9.59 10.42 10.84
N HIS A 77 -10.68 10.04 10.16
CA HIS A 77 -12.02 10.18 10.72
C HIS A 77 -12.26 9.21 11.89
N TYR A 78 -11.79 7.97 11.78
CA TYR A 78 -12.02 6.92 12.79
C TYR A 78 -10.94 6.86 13.87
N ASP A 79 -9.67 7.00 13.47
CA ASP A 79 -8.51 6.97 14.38
C ASP A 79 -7.45 7.99 13.93
N ARG A 80 -7.54 9.19 14.51
CA ARG A 80 -6.60 10.28 14.23
C ARG A 80 -5.16 9.97 14.62
N GLU A 81 -4.94 9.09 15.57
CA GLU A 81 -3.61 8.75 16.04
C GLU A 81 -2.90 7.76 15.11
N ALA A 82 -3.66 6.87 14.51
CA ALA A 82 -3.17 5.94 13.53
C ALA A 82 -2.91 6.62 12.17
N SER A 83 -3.74 7.59 11.75
CA SER A 83 -3.62 8.31 10.49
C SER A 83 -2.30 9.09 10.35
N PHE A 84 -1.72 9.12 9.15
CA PHE A 84 -0.53 9.94 8.84
C PHE A 84 -0.82 11.43 8.93
N LEU A 85 -1.98 11.88 8.47
CA LEU A 85 -2.42 13.27 8.62
C LEU A 85 -2.54 13.66 10.09
N GLY A 86 -3.06 12.78 10.94
CA GLY A 86 -3.14 13.01 12.38
C GLY A 86 -1.78 13.06 13.05
N GLN A 87 -0.83 12.25 12.59
CA GLN A 87 0.56 12.29 13.06
C GLN A 87 1.28 13.56 12.57
N ALA A 88 1.10 13.95 11.29
CA ALA A 88 1.65 15.19 10.74
C ALA A 88 1.12 16.43 11.47
N ARG A 89 -0.14 16.42 11.91
CA ARG A 89 -0.71 17.48 12.75
C ARG A 89 0.09 17.71 14.05
N ARG A 90 0.73 16.66 14.57
CA ARG A 90 1.57 16.71 15.78
C ARG A 90 3.06 16.85 15.48
N GLY A 91 3.44 16.96 14.19
CA GLY A 91 4.84 16.95 13.77
C GLY A 91 5.54 15.60 13.99
N ALA A 92 4.77 14.52 14.07
CA ALA A 92 5.25 13.17 14.36
C ALA A 92 5.36 12.35 13.06
N TYR A 93 6.55 12.31 12.46
CA TYR A 93 6.80 11.63 11.20
C TYR A 93 7.52 10.29 11.36
N GLN A 94 7.72 9.83 12.59
CA GLN A 94 8.50 8.62 12.88
C GLN A 94 7.89 7.36 12.25
N ARG A 95 6.57 7.17 12.32
CA ARG A 95 5.91 5.99 11.76
C ARG A 95 5.94 6.03 10.23
N LEU A 96 5.66 7.19 9.65
CA LEU A 96 5.74 7.39 8.20
C LEU A 96 7.13 6.99 7.68
N ALA A 97 8.20 7.51 8.30
CA ALA A 97 9.57 7.21 7.92
C ALA A 97 9.92 5.72 8.09
N ARG A 98 9.47 5.08 9.19
CA ARG A 98 9.71 3.66 9.42
C ARG A 98 9.01 2.79 8.39
N LEU A 99 7.76 3.09 8.05
CA LEU A 99 7.02 2.35 7.04
C LEU A 99 7.64 2.51 5.65
N MET A 100 8.02 3.72 5.26
CA MET A 100 8.71 3.94 3.99
C MET A 100 10.02 3.16 3.92
N LEU A 101 10.81 3.16 4.99
CA LEU A 101 12.05 2.40 5.07
C LEU A 101 11.79 0.88 5.12
N ALA A 102 10.76 0.43 5.84
CA ALA A 102 10.35 -0.97 5.87
C ALA A 102 9.93 -1.44 4.47
N GLY A 103 9.15 -0.63 3.75
CA GLY A 103 8.79 -0.93 2.37
C GLY A 103 10.00 -1.08 1.46
N LEU A 104 10.95 -0.15 1.56
CA LEU A 104 12.17 -0.21 0.77
C LEU A 104 13.00 -1.47 1.09
N LEU A 105 13.19 -1.80 2.38
CA LEU A 105 13.93 -2.99 2.80
C LEU A 105 13.24 -4.28 2.35
N CYS A 106 11.93 -4.38 2.56
CA CYS A 106 11.15 -5.53 2.10
C CYS A 106 11.14 -5.62 0.57
N GLY A 107 11.09 -4.49 -0.14
CA GLY A 107 11.16 -4.44 -1.59
C GLY A 107 12.49 -4.96 -2.14
N VAL A 108 13.62 -4.58 -1.54
CA VAL A 108 14.94 -5.11 -1.91
C VAL A 108 15.02 -6.62 -1.66
N LEU A 109 14.52 -7.11 -0.53
CA LEU A 109 14.47 -8.55 -0.25
C LEU A 109 13.57 -9.29 -1.25
N TRP A 110 12.40 -8.74 -1.54
CA TRP A 110 11.46 -9.28 -2.52
C TRP A 110 12.11 -9.41 -3.90
N GLU A 111 12.78 -8.36 -4.37
CA GLU A 111 13.45 -8.37 -5.66
C GLU A 111 14.65 -9.32 -5.70
N SER A 112 15.37 -9.46 -4.59
CA SER A 112 16.45 -10.46 -4.51
C SER A 112 15.91 -11.88 -4.66
N TRP A 113 14.77 -12.21 -4.05
CA TRP A 113 14.13 -13.52 -4.22
C TRP A 113 13.54 -13.70 -5.61
N ASN A 114 12.93 -12.65 -6.17
CA ASN A 114 12.43 -12.65 -7.54
C ASN A 114 13.54 -12.97 -8.54
N PHE A 115 14.71 -12.36 -8.38
CA PHE A 115 15.86 -12.52 -9.28
C PHE A 115 16.33 -13.98 -9.37
N TRP A 116 16.31 -14.73 -8.27
CA TRP A 116 16.74 -16.13 -8.20
C TRP A 116 15.62 -17.13 -8.49
N SER A 117 14.41 -16.67 -8.80
CA SER A 117 13.27 -17.53 -9.11
C SER A 117 13.29 -17.96 -10.58
N ASP A 118 12.89 -19.22 -10.86
CA ASP A 118 12.73 -19.71 -12.23
C ASP A 118 11.60 -18.96 -12.97
N ALA A 119 10.48 -18.72 -12.28
CA ALA A 119 9.35 -17.93 -12.78
C ALA A 119 9.39 -16.53 -12.13
N LYS A 120 10.15 -15.63 -12.72
CA LYS A 120 10.39 -14.30 -12.17
C LYS A 120 9.59 -13.19 -12.87
N TRP A 121 9.34 -12.14 -12.12
CA TRP A 121 8.78 -10.91 -12.66
C TRP A 121 9.89 -10.09 -13.31
N VAL A 122 9.65 -9.61 -14.50
CA VAL A 122 10.52 -8.66 -15.21
C VAL A 122 9.75 -7.36 -15.35
N TYR A 123 10.38 -6.27 -14.94
CA TYR A 123 9.75 -4.96 -14.95
C TYR A 123 10.18 -4.18 -16.18
N SER A 124 9.24 -3.54 -16.83
CA SER A 124 9.46 -2.53 -17.86
C SER A 124 8.72 -1.26 -17.45
N VAL A 125 9.46 -0.27 -16.97
CA VAL A 125 8.89 0.99 -16.49
C VAL A 125 9.22 2.08 -17.48
N PRO A 126 8.26 2.57 -18.28
CA PRO A 126 8.51 3.62 -19.26
C PRO A 126 9.18 4.84 -18.63
N LEU A 127 10.11 5.45 -19.35
CA LEU A 127 10.88 6.64 -18.99
C LEU A 127 11.98 6.43 -17.94
N VAL A 128 11.91 5.39 -17.10
CA VAL A 128 12.84 5.15 -15.99
C VAL A 128 13.46 3.75 -16.02
N ASP A 129 13.44 3.11 -17.19
CA ASP A 129 13.93 1.76 -17.42
C ASP A 129 15.46 1.74 -17.63
N PHE A 130 16.17 2.25 -16.60
CA PHE A 130 17.64 2.31 -16.59
C PHE A 130 18.17 2.00 -15.17
N TRP A 131 19.44 1.57 -15.11
CA TRP A 131 20.11 1.18 -13.86
C TRP A 131 19.30 0.19 -13.03
N HIS A 132 19.26 -1.06 -13.49
CA HIS A 132 18.59 -2.13 -12.77
C HIS A 132 19.42 -2.63 -11.59
N VAL A 133 18.73 -2.88 -10.49
CA VAL A 133 19.21 -3.70 -9.38
C VAL A 133 18.29 -4.90 -9.33
N PHE A 134 18.81 -6.09 -9.52
CA PHE A 134 18.03 -7.29 -9.85
C PHE A 134 17.21 -7.06 -11.14
N GLU A 135 15.91 -7.37 -11.14
CA GLU A 135 15.02 -7.16 -12.30
C GLU A 135 14.30 -5.80 -12.28
N MET A 136 14.49 -4.99 -11.22
CA MET A 136 13.80 -3.73 -11.01
C MET A 136 14.68 -2.53 -11.37
N PRO A 137 14.20 -1.56 -12.16
CA PRO A 137 14.85 -0.27 -12.31
C PRO A 137 15.03 0.42 -10.97
N LEU A 138 16.14 1.09 -10.73
CA LEU A 138 16.48 1.71 -9.44
C LEU A 138 15.37 2.62 -8.91
N LEU A 139 14.76 3.44 -9.78
CA LEU A 139 13.64 4.31 -9.40
C LEU A 139 12.35 3.53 -9.12
N GLY A 140 12.21 2.31 -9.61
CA GLY A 140 11.08 1.43 -9.31
C GLY A 140 10.99 1.08 -7.82
N TYR A 141 12.13 1.00 -7.12
CA TYR A 141 12.17 0.77 -5.67
C TYR A 141 11.44 1.82 -4.85
N LEU A 142 11.33 3.06 -5.36
CA LEU A 142 10.56 4.11 -4.69
C LEU A 142 9.07 3.77 -4.57
N GLY A 143 8.55 2.89 -5.42
CA GLY A 143 7.17 2.41 -5.34
C GLY A 143 6.88 1.55 -4.10
N PHE A 144 7.87 0.89 -3.53
CA PHE A 144 7.69 0.11 -2.31
C PHE A 144 7.43 0.96 -1.07
N MET A 145 7.82 2.24 -1.10
CA MET A 145 7.55 3.15 0.02
C MET A 145 6.05 3.43 0.18
N PRO A 146 5.32 3.98 -0.83
CA PRO A 146 3.88 4.18 -0.72
C PRO A 146 3.11 2.88 -0.58
N PHE A 147 3.56 1.78 -1.18
CA PHE A 147 2.97 0.47 -1.00
C PHE A 147 2.98 0.03 0.49
N ALA A 148 4.05 0.29 1.23
CA ALA A 148 4.10 -0.02 2.66
C ALA A 148 3.13 0.85 3.48
N LEU A 149 2.92 2.11 3.08
CA LEU A 149 1.93 2.98 3.70
C LEU A 149 0.52 2.46 3.47
N GLU A 150 0.23 2.01 2.24
CA GLU A 150 -1.02 1.39 1.87
C GLU A 150 -1.30 0.13 2.70
N CYS A 151 -0.34 -0.80 2.79
CA CYS A 151 -0.45 -2.00 3.61
C CYS A 151 -0.79 -1.67 5.08
N TYR A 152 -0.17 -0.64 5.64
CA TYR A 152 -0.47 -0.18 6.99
C TYR A 152 -1.90 0.36 7.10
N LEU A 153 -2.35 1.18 6.15
CA LEU A 153 -3.71 1.75 6.15
C LEU A 153 -4.77 0.65 6.03
N PHE A 154 -4.56 -0.33 5.15
CA PHE A 154 -5.46 -1.49 5.05
C PHE A 154 -5.51 -2.27 6.37
N TRP A 155 -4.38 -2.49 7.02
CA TRP A 155 -4.33 -3.17 8.31
C TRP A 155 -5.10 -2.40 9.40
N GLN A 156 -4.94 -1.08 9.47
CA GLN A 156 -5.64 -0.25 10.45
C GLN A 156 -7.17 -0.26 10.22
N LEU A 157 -7.59 -0.05 8.98
CA LEU A 157 -9.00 -0.08 8.61
C LEU A 157 -9.62 -1.46 8.84
N PHE A 158 -8.91 -2.53 8.50
CA PHE A 158 -9.33 -3.90 8.81
C PHE A 158 -9.56 -4.09 10.32
N ASN A 159 -8.66 -3.62 11.17
CA ASN A 159 -8.83 -3.71 12.63
C ASN A 159 -10.03 -2.92 13.13
N ILE A 160 -10.30 -1.73 12.59
CA ILE A 160 -11.50 -0.95 12.92
C ILE A 160 -12.75 -1.73 12.55
N ILE A 161 -12.82 -2.25 11.34
CA ILE A 161 -13.96 -3.06 10.87
C ILE A 161 -14.14 -4.31 11.72
N ARG A 162 -13.07 -5.06 11.96
CA ARG A 162 -13.07 -6.27 12.80
C ARG A 162 -13.60 -5.97 14.21
N ASN A 163 -13.14 -4.87 14.81
CA ASN A 163 -13.57 -4.48 16.16
C ASN A 163 -15.06 -4.05 16.18
N ALA A 164 -15.51 -3.36 15.14
CA ALA A 164 -16.93 -3.02 14.99
C ALA A 164 -17.81 -4.28 14.85
N TRP A 165 -17.27 -5.36 14.27
CA TRP A 165 -18.00 -6.63 14.13
C TRP A 165 -17.92 -7.54 15.36
N ALA A 166 -17.03 -7.27 16.31
CA ALA A 166 -16.86 -8.11 17.51
C ALA A 166 -18.16 -8.23 18.35
N GLY A 167 -19.11 -7.30 18.18
CA GLY A 167 -20.45 -7.36 18.80
C GLY A 167 -21.55 -7.93 17.91
N THR A 168 -21.26 -8.26 16.64
CA THR A 168 -22.25 -8.84 15.71
C THR A 168 -22.15 -10.36 15.74
N GLY A 169 -23.29 -11.06 15.59
CA GLY A 169 -23.31 -12.52 15.55
C GLY A 169 -22.41 -13.08 14.42
N TRP A 170 -22.08 -14.38 14.50
CA TRP A 170 -21.21 -15.08 13.53
C TRP A 170 -21.66 -14.96 12.07
N GLN A 171 -22.91 -14.61 11.82
CA GLN A 171 -23.47 -14.46 10.47
C GLN A 171 -22.75 -13.36 9.66
N THR A 172 -22.45 -12.20 10.27
CA THR A 172 -21.80 -11.06 9.59
C THR A 172 -20.41 -11.41 9.07
N PRO A 173 -19.46 -11.92 9.88
CA PRO A 173 -18.14 -12.28 9.37
C PRO A 173 -18.18 -13.42 8.33
N VAL A 174 -19.07 -14.38 8.49
CA VAL A 174 -19.24 -15.46 7.50
C VAL A 174 -19.77 -14.93 6.17
N THR A 175 -20.78 -14.04 6.19
CA THR A 175 -21.31 -13.43 4.96
C THR A 175 -20.22 -12.64 4.23
N VAL A 176 -19.45 -11.82 4.95
CA VAL A 176 -18.36 -11.04 4.34
C VAL A 176 -17.27 -11.95 3.79
N ALA A 177 -16.89 -12.99 4.53
CA ALA A 177 -15.92 -13.98 4.03
C ALA A 177 -16.40 -14.65 2.74
N ALA A 178 -17.67 -15.07 2.69
CA ALA A 178 -18.27 -15.67 1.51
C ALA A 178 -18.28 -14.69 0.31
N LEU A 179 -18.70 -13.44 0.52
CA LEU A 179 -18.66 -12.42 -0.53
C LEU A 179 -17.23 -12.12 -1.02
N THR A 180 -16.27 -12.10 -0.11
CA THR A 180 -14.85 -11.93 -0.46
C THR A 180 -14.34 -13.09 -1.31
N VAL A 181 -14.67 -14.33 -0.96
CA VAL A 181 -14.31 -15.53 -1.75
C VAL A 181 -14.93 -15.45 -3.14
N ILE A 182 -16.23 -15.13 -3.23
CA ILE A 182 -16.92 -14.98 -4.53
C ILE A 182 -16.23 -13.90 -5.37
N TYR A 183 -15.94 -12.74 -4.78
CA TYR A 183 -15.22 -11.65 -5.45
C TYR A 183 -13.86 -12.11 -5.96
N CYS A 184 -13.05 -12.77 -5.13
CA CYS A 184 -11.73 -13.29 -5.53
C CYS A 184 -11.85 -14.29 -6.70
N VAL A 185 -12.81 -15.21 -6.65
CA VAL A 185 -13.03 -16.18 -7.75
C VAL A 185 -13.36 -15.45 -9.05
N LEU A 186 -14.25 -14.46 -9.01
CA LEU A 186 -14.61 -13.68 -10.19
C LEU A 186 -13.43 -12.89 -10.77
N VAL A 187 -12.63 -12.27 -9.88
CA VAL A 187 -11.44 -11.50 -10.29
C VAL A 187 -10.39 -12.42 -10.90
N PHE A 188 -10.07 -13.54 -10.26
CA PHE A 188 -9.10 -14.50 -10.80
C PHE A 188 -9.56 -15.11 -12.14
N ALA A 189 -10.84 -15.47 -12.26
CA ALA A 189 -11.39 -15.93 -13.53
C ALA A 189 -11.31 -14.86 -14.64
N GLY A 190 -11.47 -13.59 -14.28
CA GLY A 190 -11.27 -12.46 -15.19
C GLY A 190 -9.81 -12.30 -15.62
N ILE A 191 -8.89 -12.39 -14.67
CA ILE A 191 -7.43 -12.31 -14.95
C ILE A 191 -7.00 -13.46 -15.85
N ASP A 192 -7.41 -14.69 -15.55
CA ASP A 192 -7.06 -15.86 -16.36
C ASP A 192 -7.52 -15.71 -17.82
N ARG A 193 -8.74 -15.23 -18.03
CA ARG A 193 -9.26 -14.98 -19.39
C ARG A 193 -8.42 -13.95 -20.15
N MET A 194 -8.02 -12.88 -19.50
CA MET A 194 -7.22 -11.82 -20.13
C MET A 194 -5.78 -12.29 -20.38
N THR A 195 -5.18 -13.04 -19.46
CA THR A 195 -3.81 -13.56 -19.60
C THR A 195 -3.69 -14.56 -20.74
N VAL A 196 -4.66 -15.49 -20.89
CA VAL A 196 -4.67 -16.49 -21.98
C VAL A 196 -4.80 -15.83 -23.37
N ILE A 197 -5.58 -14.76 -23.48
CA ILE A 197 -5.70 -14.00 -24.75
C ILE A 197 -4.35 -13.37 -25.15
N TRP A 198 -3.56 -12.90 -24.19
CA TRP A 198 -2.25 -12.27 -24.45
C TRP A 198 -1.13 -13.26 -24.79
N MET A 199 -1.20 -14.51 -24.35
CA MET A 199 -0.21 -15.54 -24.66
C MET A 199 -0.52 -16.32 -25.94
N GLY A 200 -1.66 -16.11 -26.55
CA GLY A 200 -2.13 -16.78 -27.76
C GLY A 200 -1.94 -15.97 -29.06
N THR A 201 -1.35 -14.79 -29.02
CA THR A 201 -0.98 -13.95 -30.17
C THR A 201 0.52 -13.73 -30.23
#